data_e991742279022ccf0ee4c14904e33ec5
#
_entry.id   e991742279022ccf0ee4c14904e33ec5
#
_cell.length_a   1.000
_cell.length_b   1.000
_cell.length_c   1.000
_cell.angle_alpha   90.00
_cell.angle_beta   90.00
_cell.angle_gamma   90.00
#
_symmetry.space_group_name_H-M   'P 1'
#
loop_
_entity.id
_entity.type
_entity.pdbx_description
1 polymer ?
#
loop_
_entity_poly.entity_id
_entity_poly.type
_entity_poly.pdbx_seq_one_letter_code
_entity_poly.pdbx_strand_id
1 'polypeptide(L)'
;MLAALALVIAAVSPPLGDEFPPAAEVDTSRHRVVAVFGATGLVGEGVFEALRRDPGVRMVHVVTRRRTPAIDAAVADGRATAWIHTDYTDYAPLASMLTSVDAVYWALGTSAVNVSDEEYSQIHVDFPVRFVAAWLAARGRETPLSFHLVSGSGASEQSWFHWAREKARAERTLMRDAAGTGLRVVSYRPAGILREGDRARWYTAPFWMFRPLKRAIEPTAIGEAMLEVTARGSDVPGGILENRDLLRFANGYRARSYRPSGPP
;
A
#
# COMPACT_ATOMS: atom_id res chain seq x y z
N MET A 1 18.57 23.55 -17.25
CA MET A 1 17.60 23.20 -16.18
C MET A 1 17.34 21.69 -16.00
N LEU A 2 17.90 20.80 -16.82
CA LEU A 2 17.73 19.33 -16.70
C LEU A 2 18.78 18.65 -15.80
N ALA A 3 19.88 19.31 -15.46
CA ALA A 3 20.96 18.73 -14.65
C ALA A 3 20.69 18.78 -13.12
N ALA A 4 19.81 19.66 -12.64
CA ALA A 4 19.51 19.80 -11.23
C ALA A 4 18.54 18.74 -10.70
N LEU A 5 17.82 18.04 -11.59
CA LEU A 5 16.84 17.00 -11.19
C LEU A 5 17.51 15.65 -10.86
N ALA A 6 18.76 15.46 -11.27
CA ALA A 6 19.49 14.20 -11.08
C ALA A 6 20.16 14.06 -9.69
N LEU A 7 20.36 15.16 -8.97
CA LEU A 7 21.17 15.16 -7.74
C LEU A 7 20.38 14.91 -6.44
N VAL A 8 19.05 14.98 -6.47
CA VAL A 8 18.19 14.78 -5.27
C VAL A 8 17.90 13.29 -5.00
N ILE A 9 18.33 12.39 -5.87
CA ILE A 9 17.98 10.96 -5.82
C ILE A 9 18.99 10.11 -4.99
N ALA A 10 19.98 10.70 -4.39
CA ALA A 10 21.11 9.98 -3.77
C ALA A 10 21.09 9.90 -2.22
N ALA A 11 20.00 10.18 -1.56
CA ALA A 11 19.85 9.77 -0.16
C ALA A 11 19.49 8.26 -0.13
N VAL A 12 20.51 7.43 -0.30
CA VAL A 12 20.40 5.98 -0.22
C VAL A 12 20.26 5.60 1.25
N SER A 13 19.07 5.15 1.64
CA SER A 13 18.93 4.40 2.90
C SER A 13 19.90 3.22 2.89
N PRO A 14 20.56 2.88 4.02
CA PRO A 14 21.49 1.75 4.07
C PRO A 14 20.81 0.47 3.59
N PRO A 15 21.52 -0.44 2.95
CA PRO A 15 20.96 -1.70 2.53
C PRO A 15 20.44 -2.46 3.75
N LEU A 16 19.18 -2.84 3.78
CA LEU A 16 18.76 -3.98 4.58
C LEU A 16 19.66 -5.15 4.14
N GLY A 17 20.27 -5.84 5.09
CA GLY A 17 21.22 -6.93 4.81
C GLY A 17 20.66 -7.89 3.76
N ASP A 18 21.53 -8.53 2.99
CA ASP A 18 21.15 -9.40 1.85
C ASP A 18 20.36 -10.65 2.27
N GLU A 19 20.23 -10.90 3.55
CA GLU A 19 19.52 -12.03 4.13
C GLU A 19 18.15 -11.56 4.66
N PHE A 20 17.10 -11.68 3.81
CA PHE A 20 15.80 -11.98 4.37
C PHE A 20 15.91 -13.37 5.02
N PRO A 21 15.54 -13.50 6.30
CA PRO A 21 15.44 -14.84 6.86
C PRO A 21 14.57 -15.67 5.92
N PRO A 22 14.93 -16.95 5.65
CA PRO A 22 14.07 -17.83 4.88
C PRO A 22 12.68 -17.68 5.43
N ALA A 23 11.65 -17.67 4.56
CA ALA A 23 10.26 -17.52 4.96
C ALA A 23 9.96 -18.60 6.03
N ALA A 24 10.32 -18.31 7.28
CA ALA A 24 9.81 -19.00 8.44
C ALA A 24 8.30 -18.94 8.32
N GLU A 25 7.60 -19.92 8.80
CA GLU A 25 6.17 -20.12 8.70
C GLU A 25 5.41 -18.79 8.68
N VAL A 26 5.04 -18.37 7.46
CA VAL A 26 4.37 -17.10 7.24
C VAL A 26 2.92 -17.28 7.67
N ASP A 27 2.50 -16.60 8.71
CA ASP A 27 1.13 -16.66 9.20
C ASP A 27 0.17 -15.94 8.25
N THR A 28 -0.40 -16.70 7.31
CA THR A 28 -1.40 -16.18 6.37
C THR A 28 -2.77 -15.95 7.01
N SER A 29 -2.97 -16.32 8.28
CA SER A 29 -4.25 -16.09 8.98
C SER A 29 -4.49 -14.61 9.29
N ARG A 30 -3.42 -13.79 9.35
CA ARG A 30 -3.47 -12.38 9.73
C ARG A 30 -4.17 -11.47 8.73
N HIS A 31 -4.45 -11.93 7.52
CA HIS A 31 -5.12 -11.10 6.50
C HIS A 31 -6.33 -11.77 5.88
N ARG A 32 -7.03 -12.57 6.65
CA ARG A 32 -8.25 -13.25 6.17
C ARG A 32 -9.35 -12.29 5.76
N VAL A 33 -9.53 -11.20 6.51
CA VAL A 33 -10.50 -10.15 6.20
C VAL A 33 -9.74 -8.81 6.13
N VAL A 34 -9.74 -8.22 4.96
CA VAL A 34 -8.94 -7.02 4.70
C VAL A 34 -9.79 -5.91 4.08
N ALA A 35 -9.34 -4.66 4.21
CA ALA A 35 -9.94 -3.55 3.48
C ALA A 35 -8.94 -2.92 2.51
N VAL A 36 -9.42 -2.50 1.35
CA VAL A 36 -8.65 -1.74 0.37
C VAL A 36 -9.34 -0.41 0.05
N PHE A 37 -8.58 0.66 0.11
CA PHE A 37 -8.98 2.00 -0.27
C PHE A 37 -8.27 2.40 -1.56
N GLY A 38 -9.03 3.01 -2.49
CA GLY A 38 -8.45 3.48 -3.76
C GLY A 38 -8.33 2.40 -4.84
N ALA A 39 -9.06 1.28 -4.75
CA ALA A 39 -9.03 0.15 -5.68
C ALA A 39 -9.33 0.50 -7.15
N THR A 40 -9.83 1.71 -7.44
CA THR A 40 -10.11 2.19 -8.81
C THR A 40 -8.97 3.03 -9.40
N GLY A 41 -7.91 3.29 -8.63
CA GLY A 41 -6.70 3.99 -9.07
C GLY A 41 -5.63 3.03 -9.58
N LEU A 42 -4.59 3.57 -10.24
CA LEU A 42 -3.51 2.78 -10.85
C LEU A 42 -2.88 1.77 -9.87
N VAL A 43 -2.46 2.24 -8.69
CA VAL A 43 -1.83 1.37 -7.68
C VAL A 43 -2.87 0.50 -7.00
N GLY A 44 -4.00 1.09 -6.61
CA GLY A 44 -5.04 0.39 -5.87
C GLY A 44 -5.69 -0.74 -6.65
N GLU A 45 -5.79 -0.64 -7.98
CA GLU A 45 -6.23 -1.72 -8.85
C GLU A 45 -5.29 -2.94 -8.76
N GLY A 46 -3.97 -2.69 -8.82
CA GLY A 46 -2.98 -3.76 -8.68
C GLY A 46 -2.96 -4.37 -7.28
N VAL A 47 -3.12 -3.54 -6.23
CA VAL A 47 -3.24 -4.02 -4.85
C VAL A 47 -4.49 -4.88 -4.70
N PHE A 48 -5.65 -4.41 -5.18
CA PHE A 48 -6.91 -5.17 -5.15
C PHE A 48 -6.79 -6.51 -5.88
N GLU A 49 -6.14 -6.51 -7.05
CA GLU A 49 -5.93 -7.72 -7.83
C GLU A 49 -5.05 -8.75 -7.08
N ALA A 50 -3.97 -8.30 -6.42
CA ALA A 50 -3.15 -9.16 -5.58
C ALA A 50 -3.97 -9.74 -4.41
N LEU A 51 -4.74 -8.90 -3.71
CA LEU A 51 -5.57 -9.33 -2.59
C LEU A 51 -6.62 -10.38 -2.97
N ARG A 52 -7.33 -10.19 -4.08
CA ARG A 52 -8.37 -11.14 -4.50
C ARG A 52 -7.81 -12.47 -4.99
N ARG A 53 -6.56 -12.52 -5.45
CA ARG A 53 -5.89 -13.75 -5.89
C ARG A 53 -5.24 -14.52 -4.75
N ASP A 54 -4.90 -13.86 -3.66
CA ASP A 54 -4.24 -14.52 -2.53
C ASP A 54 -5.18 -15.51 -1.84
N PRO A 55 -4.80 -16.79 -1.72
CA PRO A 55 -5.65 -17.80 -1.07
C PRO A 55 -5.82 -17.58 0.44
N GLY A 56 -4.90 -16.86 1.09
CA GLY A 56 -4.99 -16.49 2.51
C GLY A 56 -6.00 -15.37 2.77
N VAL A 57 -6.36 -14.58 1.76
CA VAL A 57 -7.40 -13.54 1.88
C VAL A 57 -8.76 -14.14 1.59
N ARG A 58 -9.61 -14.21 2.60
CA ARG A 58 -10.97 -14.73 2.50
C ARG A 58 -11.95 -13.69 1.94
N MET A 59 -11.83 -12.44 2.41
CA MET A 59 -12.75 -11.35 2.08
C MET A 59 -12.00 -10.05 1.92
N VAL A 60 -12.30 -9.33 0.84
CA VAL A 60 -11.79 -7.97 0.59
C VAL A 60 -12.93 -6.97 0.69
N HIS A 61 -12.93 -6.11 1.69
CA HIS A 61 -13.81 -4.95 1.75
C HIS A 61 -13.22 -3.83 0.88
N VAL A 62 -13.88 -3.55 -0.24
CA VAL A 62 -13.47 -2.49 -1.16
C VAL A 62 -14.22 -1.21 -0.82
N VAL A 63 -13.51 -0.24 -0.25
CA VAL A 63 -14.07 1.09 0.05
C VAL A 63 -13.80 2.02 -1.14
N THR A 64 -14.87 2.45 -1.81
CA THR A 64 -14.78 3.16 -3.08
C THR A 64 -15.92 4.13 -3.30
N ARG A 65 -15.69 5.16 -4.10
CA ARG A 65 -16.76 6.09 -4.53
C ARG A 65 -17.65 5.52 -5.63
N ARG A 66 -17.17 4.51 -6.35
CA ARG A 66 -17.91 3.90 -7.50
C ARG A 66 -17.51 2.45 -7.67
N ARG A 67 -18.40 1.66 -8.21
CA ARG A 67 -18.13 0.28 -8.63
C ARG A 67 -17.42 0.24 -9.98
N THR A 68 -16.70 -0.84 -10.22
CA THR A 68 -16.09 -1.16 -11.52
C THR A 68 -16.39 -2.61 -11.87
N PRO A 69 -16.31 -3.03 -13.15
CA PRO A 69 -16.51 -4.43 -13.53
C PRO A 69 -15.64 -5.42 -12.74
N ALA A 70 -14.40 -5.06 -12.42
CA ALA A 70 -13.52 -5.91 -11.62
C ALA A 70 -14.00 -6.08 -10.18
N ILE A 71 -14.52 -5.01 -9.57
CA ILE A 71 -15.11 -5.06 -8.22
C ILE A 71 -16.41 -5.88 -8.26
N ASP A 72 -17.25 -5.68 -9.28
CA ASP A 72 -18.51 -6.41 -9.43
C ASP A 72 -18.29 -7.91 -9.61
N ALA A 73 -17.31 -8.30 -10.41
CA ALA A 73 -16.91 -9.69 -10.58
C ALA A 73 -16.46 -10.31 -9.24
N ALA A 74 -15.59 -9.63 -8.51
CA ALA A 74 -15.11 -10.13 -7.21
C ALA A 74 -16.23 -10.22 -6.16
N VAL A 75 -17.24 -9.34 -6.21
CA VAL A 75 -18.43 -9.41 -5.36
C VAL A 75 -19.31 -10.61 -5.76
N ALA A 76 -19.50 -10.84 -7.06
CA ALA A 76 -20.25 -11.99 -7.56
C ALA A 76 -19.59 -13.32 -7.19
N ASP A 77 -18.25 -13.38 -7.18
CA ASP A 77 -17.45 -14.54 -6.76
C ASP A 77 -17.41 -14.75 -5.24
N GLY A 78 -18.06 -13.88 -4.45
CA GLY A 78 -18.04 -13.92 -2.99
C GLY A 78 -16.67 -13.57 -2.37
N ARG A 79 -15.75 -13.01 -3.15
CA ARG A 79 -14.38 -12.65 -2.71
C ARG A 79 -14.28 -11.21 -2.20
N ALA A 80 -15.27 -10.36 -2.51
CA ALA A 80 -15.28 -8.97 -2.08
C ALA A 80 -16.65 -8.49 -1.64
N THR A 81 -16.66 -7.42 -0.85
CA THR A 81 -17.84 -6.59 -0.55
C THR A 81 -17.51 -5.15 -0.92
N ALA A 82 -18.35 -4.51 -1.71
CA ALA A 82 -18.19 -3.12 -2.09
C ALA A 82 -18.93 -2.19 -1.12
N TRP A 83 -18.18 -1.28 -0.52
CA TRP A 83 -18.66 -0.21 0.35
C TRP A 83 -18.61 1.11 -0.42
N ILE A 84 -19.78 1.63 -0.83
CA ILE A 84 -19.84 2.91 -1.50
C ILE A 84 -19.73 4.00 -0.44
N HIS A 85 -18.62 4.73 -0.49
CA HIS A 85 -18.26 5.73 0.50
C HIS A 85 -17.64 6.94 -0.20
N THR A 86 -18.20 8.11 0.04
CA THR A 86 -17.82 9.36 -0.64
C THR A 86 -17.26 10.42 0.32
N ASP A 87 -17.64 10.36 1.58
CA ASP A 87 -17.17 11.29 2.61
C ASP A 87 -16.08 10.65 3.49
N TYR A 88 -14.82 10.84 3.11
CA TYR A 88 -13.67 10.34 3.84
C TYR A 88 -13.31 11.17 5.09
N THR A 89 -14.19 12.09 5.51
CA THR A 89 -14.07 12.79 6.79
C THR A 89 -14.88 12.12 7.89
N ASP A 90 -15.84 11.26 7.54
CA ASP A 90 -16.68 10.48 8.45
C ASP A 90 -16.65 8.98 8.11
N TYR A 91 -16.21 8.16 9.03
CA TYR A 91 -16.15 6.69 8.89
C TYR A 91 -17.24 5.95 9.68
N ALA A 92 -18.17 6.65 10.32
CA ALA A 92 -19.28 6.02 11.03
C ALA A 92 -20.13 5.08 10.14
N PRO A 93 -20.38 5.39 8.83
CA PRO A 93 -21.09 4.49 7.93
C PRO A 93 -20.36 3.15 7.69
N LEU A 94 -19.07 3.05 8.00
CA LEU A 94 -18.26 1.85 7.83
C LEU A 94 -18.08 1.06 9.15
N ALA A 95 -18.75 1.43 10.24
CA ALA A 95 -18.54 0.88 11.58
C ALA A 95 -18.58 -0.66 11.62
N SER A 96 -19.52 -1.31 10.93
CA SER A 96 -19.60 -2.77 10.89
C SER A 96 -18.42 -3.43 10.17
N MET A 97 -17.86 -2.78 9.12
CA MET A 97 -16.65 -3.23 8.46
C MET A 97 -15.44 -3.07 9.38
N LEU A 98 -15.32 -1.92 10.05
CA LEU A 98 -14.17 -1.60 10.90
C LEU A 98 -13.96 -2.66 12.01
N THR A 99 -15.01 -3.28 12.52
CA THR A 99 -14.94 -4.30 13.58
C THR A 99 -14.38 -5.65 13.11
N SER A 100 -14.35 -5.92 11.80
CA SER A 100 -13.97 -7.21 11.23
C SER A 100 -12.63 -7.24 10.50
N VAL A 101 -12.08 -6.07 10.17
CA VAL A 101 -10.88 -5.94 9.35
C VAL A 101 -9.62 -5.98 10.21
N ASP A 102 -8.63 -6.81 9.81
CA ASP A 102 -7.36 -6.97 10.50
C ASP A 102 -6.19 -6.27 9.79
N ALA A 103 -6.33 -6.06 8.48
CA ALA A 103 -5.33 -5.35 7.68
C ALA A 103 -6.00 -4.37 6.69
N VAL A 104 -5.43 -3.19 6.54
CA VAL A 104 -5.91 -2.15 5.63
C VAL A 104 -4.83 -1.78 4.64
N TYR A 105 -5.21 -1.78 3.35
CA TYR A 105 -4.36 -1.44 2.22
C TYR A 105 -4.80 -0.09 1.65
N TRP A 106 -4.08 0.95 2.01
CA TRP A 106 -4.45 2.33 1.69
C TRP A 106 -3.70 2.82 0.45
N ALA A 107 -4.37 2.74 -0.69
CA ALA A 107 -3.89 3.26 -1.98
C ALA A 107 -4.75 4.43 -2.50
N LEU A 108 -5.61 5.00 -1.61
CA LEU A 108 -6.35 6.21 -1.93
C LEU A 108 -5.39 7.39 -2.05
N GLY A 109 -5.48 8.10 -3.15
CA GLY A 109 -4.63 9.25 -3.40
C GLY A 109 -4.95 9.93 -4.73
N THR A 110 -4.33 11.06 -4.95
CA THR A 110 -4.42 11.86 -6.18
C THR A 110 -3.05 12.37 -6.60
N SER A 111 -2.95 12.83 -7.84
CA SER A 111 -1.77 13.55 -8.33
C SER A 111 -1.82 15.01 -7.87
N ALA A 112 -0.69 15.54 -7.39
CA ALA A 112 -0.57 16.93 -6.95
C ALA A 112 -0.85 17.97 -8.05
N VAL A 113 -0.82 17.56 -9.33
CA VAL A 113 -1.14 18.47 -10.44
C VAL A 113 -2.64 18.61 -10.72
N ASN A 114 -3.48 17.80 -10.07
CA ASN A 114 -4.92 17.75 -10.33
C ASN A 114 -5.76 18.43 -9.26
N VAL A 115 -5.17 18.83 -8.14
CA VAL A 115 -5.89 19.36 -6.98
C VAL A 115 -5.10 20.50 -6.33
N SER A 116 -5.75 21.29 -5.46
CA SER A 116 -5.08 22.29 -4.63
C SER A 116 -4.18 21.63 -3.56
N ASP A 117 -3.28 22.40 -2.99
CA ASP A 117 -2.40 21.96 -1.90
C ASP A 117 -3.22 21.54 -0.67
N GLU A 118 -4.31 22.24 -0.37
CA GLU A 118 -5.22 21.92 0.73
C GLU A 118 -5.94 20.58 0.49
N GLU A 119 -6.48 20.40 -0.71
CA GLU A 119 -7.16 19.15 -1.09
C GLU A 119 -6.16 17.98 -1.12
N TYR A 120 -4.93 18.23 -1.59
CA TYR A 120 -3.88 17.23 -1.54
C TYR A 120 -3.56 16.80 -0.12
N SER A 121 -3.41 17.75 0.80
CA SER A 121 -3.18 17.50 2.22
C SER A 121 -4.31 16.71 2.85
N GLN A 122 -5.56 17.11 2.58
CA GLN A 122 -6.74 16.40 3.08
C GLN A 122 -6.77 14.94 2.65
N ILE A 123 -6.55 14.67 1.34
CA ILE A 123 -6.60 13.32 0.78
C ILE A 123 -5.47 12.45 1.32
N HIS A 124 -4.25 12.99 1.38
CA HIS A 124 -3.07 12.20 1.69
C HIS A 124 -2.72 12.12 3.18
N VAL A 125 -3.20 13.07 3.99
CA VAL A 125 -2.91 13.11 5.43
C VAL A 125 -4.17 12.94 6.27
N ASP A 126 -5.17 13.81 6.08
CA ASP A 126 -6.30 13.86 7.01
C ASP A 126 -7.18 12.60 6.90
N PHE A 127 -7.47 12.15 5.69
CA PHE A 127 -8.30 10.96 5.47
C PHE A 127 -7.73 9.70 6.12
N PRO A 128 -6.46 9.28 5.86
CA PRO A 128 -5.93 8.09 6.49
C PRO A 128 -5.75 8.23 8.01
N VAL A 129 -5.43 9.42 8.52
CA VAL A 129 -5.31 9.67 9.97
C VAL A 129 -6.67 9.53 10.66
N ARG A 130 -7.73 10.14 10.12
CA ARG A 130 -9.09 10.00 10.63
C ARG A 130 -9.57 8.55 10.57
N PHE A 131 -9.27 7.86 9.48
CA PHE A 131 -9.60 6.44 9.34
C PHE A 131 -8.94 5.60 10.44
N VAL A 132 -7.64 5.75 10.65
CA VAL A 132 -6.91 4.99 11.68
C VAL A 132 -7.46 5.26 13.07
N ALA A 133 -7.81 6.51 13.39
CA ALA A 133 -8.44 6.86 14.66
C ALA A 133 -9.79 6.13 14.86
N ALA A 134 -10.65 6.14 13.84
CA ALA A 134 -11.94 5.46 13.86
C ALA A 134 -11.77 3.93 13.96
N TRP A 135 -10.79 3.37 13.25
CA TRP A 135 -10.52 1.94 13.26
C TRP A 135 -9.98 1.46 14.63
N LEU A 136 -9.04 2.18 15.22
CA LEU A 136 -8.56 1.89 16.59
C LEU A 136 -9.68 2.02 17.64
N ALA A 137 -10.58 2.98 17.48
CA ALA A 137 -11.75 3.10 18.36
C ALA A 137 -12.70 1.89 18.24
N ALA A 138 -12.89 1.36 17.03
CA ALA A 138 -13.77 0.22 16.77
C ALA A 138 -13.16 -1.12 17.20
N ARG A 139 -11.83 -1.28 17.07
CA ARG A 139 -11.12 -2.55 17.31
C ARG A 139 -10.52 -2.67 18.72
N GLY A 140 -10.30 -1.52 19.37
CA GLY A 140 -9.49 -1.44 20.59
C GLY A 140 -8.00 -1.27 20.27
N ARG A 141 -7.33 -0.46 21.10
CA ARG A 141 -5.94 -0.03 20.85
C ARG A 141 -4.91 -1.16 20.95
N GLU A 142 -5.21 -2.22 21.66
CA GLU A 142 -4.28 -3.36 21.87
C GLU A 142 -4.41 -4.45 20.79
N THR A 143 -5.43 -4.36 19.93
CA THR A 143 -5.66 -5.37 18.89
C THR A 143 -4.53 -5.36 17.87
N PRO A 144 -3.93 -6.53 17.54
CA PRO A 144 -2.92 -6.61 16.50
C PRO A 144 -3.52 -6.29 15.12
N LEU A 145 -3.17 -5.13 14.58
CA LEU A 145 -3.66 -4.61 13.30
C LEU A 145 -2.49 -4.22 12.41
N SER A 146 -2.70 -4.16 11.10
CA SER A 146 -1.69 -3.63 10.17
C SER A 146 -2.28 -2.64 9.16
N PHE A 147 -1.65 -1.49 9.04
CA PHE A 147 -2.01 -0.44 8.09
C PHE A 147 -0.90 -0.24 7.07
N HIS A 148 -1.21 -0.47 5.81
CA HIS A 148 -0.29 -0.42 4.68
C HIS A 148 -0.57 0.84 3.85
N LEU A 149 0.30 1.84 3.94
CA LEU A 149 0.15 3.13 3.26
C LEU A 149 0.95 3.17 1.96
N VAL A 150 0.32 3.45 0.84
CA VAL A 150 1.03 3.81 -0.40
C VAL A 150 1.46 5.27 -0.34
N SER A 151 2.76 5.47 -0.19
CA SER A 151 3.42 6.78 -0.22
C SER A 151 4.08 7.03 -1.59
N GLY A 152 5.30 7.50 -1.61
CA GLY A 152 6.06 7.72 -2.85
C GLY A 152 7.54 7.93 -2.61
N SER A 153 8.36 7.46 -3.53
CA SER A 153 9.80 7.68 -3.49
C SER A 153 10.12 9.18 -3.52
N GLY A 154 10.99 9.62 -2.62
CA GLY A 154 11.31 11.04 -2.46
C GLY A 154 10.42 11.78 -1.45
N ALA A 155 9.51 11.10 -0.75
CA ALA A 155 8.81 11.70 0.39
C ALA A 155 9.81 12.15 1.45
N SER A 156 9.78 13.44 1.80
CA SER A 156 10.72 14.07 2.75
C SER A 156 10.12 15.37 3.29
N GLU A 157 10.25 15.60 4.59
CA GLU A 157 9.79 16.84 5.23
C GLU A 157 10.60 18.07 4.78
N GLN A 158 11.84 17.85 4.37
CA GLN A 158 12.73 18.89 3.87
C GLN A 158 12.59 19.14 2.37
N SER A 159 11.66 18.46 1.69
CA SER A 159 11.45 18.63 0.26
C SER A 159 10.92 20.02 -0.10
N TRP A 160 11.37 20.55 -1.22
CA TRP A 160 10.78 21.76 -1.83
C TRP A 160 9.37 21.50 -2.39
N PHE A 161 9.07 20.25 -2.72
CA PHE A 161 7.78 19.87 -3.30
C PHE A 161 6.74 19.62 -2.20
N HIS A 162 5.59 20.28 -2.29
CA HIS A 162 4.48 20.12 -1.35
C HIS A 162 4.07 18.65 -1.21
N TRP A 163 3.87 17.94 -2.31
CA TRP A 163 3.46 16.53 -2.30
C TRP A 163 4.39 15.63 -1.48
N ALA A 164 5.70 15.90 -1.55
CA ALA A 164 6.69 15.08 -0.86
C ALA A 164 6.70 15.35 0.65
N ARG A 165 6.46 16.61 1.05
CA ARG A 165 6.30 16.97 2.47
C ARG A 165 5.05 16.34 3.06
N GLU A 166 3.92 16.40 2.34
CA GLU A 166 2.65 15.86 2.81
C GLU A 166 2.68 14.33 2.93
N LYS A 167 3.34 13.64 1.98
CA LYS A 167 3.57 12.20 2.10
C LYS A 167 4.38 11.86 3.35
N ALA A 168 5.49 12.56 3.59
CA ALA A 168 6.30 12.35 4.80
C ALA A 168 5.53 12.71 6.09
N ARG A 169 4.68 13.76 6.06
CA ARG A 169 3.82 14.14 7.18
C ARG A 169 2.80 13.04 7.50
N ALA A 170 2.18 12.45 6.48
CA ALA A 170 1.25 11.33 6.66
C ALA A 170 1.93 10.12 7.31
N GLU A 171 3.08 9.70 6.78
CA GLU A 171 3.89 8.61 7.33
C GLU A 171 4.19 8.81 8.81
N ARG A 172 4.77 9.98 9.16
CA ARG A 172 5.12 10.30 10.53
C ARG A 172 3.91 10.36 11.45
N THR A 173 2.81 11.00 11.01
CA THR A 173 1.60 11.14 11.83
C THR A 173 1.01 9.77 12.14
N LEU A 174 0.85 8.92 11.13
CA LEU A 174 0.29 7.58 11.30
C LEU A 174 1.18 6.69 12.20
N MET A 175 2.51 6.73 12.04
CA MET A 175 3.43 5.99 12.88
C MET A 175 3.43 6.47 14.33
N ARG A 176 3.33 7.80 14.55
CA ARG A 176 3.20 8.38 15.88
C ARG A 176 1.88 7.96 16.55
N ASP A 177 0.77 8.00 15.83
CA ASP A 177 -0.55 7.69 16.38
C ASP A 177 -0.72 6.18 16.65
N ALA A 178 0.04 5.34 15.95
CA ALA A 178 0.13 3.90 16.18
C ALA A 178 1.05 3.55 17.39
N ALA A 179 1.92 4.45 17.80
CA ALA A 179 2.86 4.17 18.91
C ALA A 179 2.11 3.85 20.20
N GLY A 180 2.54 2.78 20.89
CA GLY A 180 1.88 2.30 22.11
C GLY A 180 0.52 1.63 21.86
N THR A 181 0.27 1.16 20.64
CA THR A 181 -0.92 0.39 20.28
C THR A 181 -0.53 -0.92 19.61
N GLY A 182 -1.50 -1.82 19.37
CA GLY A 182 -1.33 -3.01 18.56
C GLY A 182 -1.24 -2.76 17.05
N LEU A 183 -1.41 -1.51 16.60
CA LEU A 183 -1.38 -1.16 15.19
C LEU A 183 0.05 -1.04 14.66
N ARG A 184 0.39 -1.79 13.64
CA ARG A 184 1.61 -1.69 12.87
C ARG A 184 1.35 -0.88 11.59
N VAL A 185 2.05 0.24 11.42
CA VAL A 185 1.99 1.07 10.21
C VAL A 185 3.22 0.81 9.35
N VAL A 186 3.01 0.47 8.08
CA VAL A 186 4.08 0.28 7.08
C VAL A 186 3.80 1.18 5.89
N SER A 187 4.74 2.04 5.57
CA SER A 187 4.68 2.94 4.41
C SER A 187 5.51 2.39 3.26
N TYR A 188 4.91 2.35 2.08
CA TYR A 188 5.52 1.86 0.85
C TYR A 188 5.82 3.04 -0.07
N ARG A 189 7.09 3.20 -0.43
CA ARG A 189 7.57 4.26 -1.31
C ARG A 189 7.95 3.73 -2.69
N PRO A 190 6.96 3.40 -3.56
CA PRO A 190 7.25 3.02 -4.93
C PRO A 190 7.90 4.17 -5.68
N ALA A 191 8.81 3.82 -6.61
CA ALA A 191 9.39 4.76 -7.56
C ALA A 191 8.49 4.91 -8.81
N GLY A 192 9.01 4.72 -10.01
CA GLY A 192 8.19 4.73 -11.22
C GLY A 192 7.22 3.55 -11.25
N ILE A 193 5.92 3.81 -11.42
CA ILE A 193 4.89 2.78 -11.50
C ILE A 193 4.50 2.61 -12.96
N LEU A 194 4.65 1.40 -13.48
CA LEU A 194 4.37 1.07 -14.88
C LEU A 194 3.46 -0.15 -14.96
N ARG A 195 2.36 -0.06 -15.71
CA ARG A 195 1.54 -1.22 -16.07
C ARG A 195 2.30 -2.09 -17.09
N GLU A 196 2.05 -3.39 -17.03
CA GLU A 196 2.41 -4.29 -18.11
C GLU A 196 1.73 -3.81 -19.41
N GLY A 197 2.50 -3.57 -20.48
CA GLY A 197 1.99 -2.99 -21.74
C GLY A 197 2.18 -1.47 -21.89
N ASP A 198 2.35 -0.68 -20.82
CA ASP A 198 2.67 0.76 -20.92
C ASP A 198 4.08 1.02 -21.50
N ARG A 199 4.87 -0.05 -21.66
CA ARG A 199 6.23 -0.02 -22.22
C ARG A 199 6.30 0.47 -23.66
N ALA A 200 5.21 0.38 -24.38
CA ALA A 200 5.12 0.79 -25.79
C ALA A 200 4.68 2.25 -25.96
N ARG A 201 4.32 2.95 -24.90
CA ARG A 201 3.83 4.34 -25.01
C ARG A 201 5.02 5.30 -24.98
N TRP A 202 5.13 6.15 -25.97
CA TRP A 202 6.24 7.08 -26.18
C TRP A 202 6.50 8.02 -24.98
N TYR A 203 5.47 8.37 -24.20
CA TYR A 203 5.61 9.22 -23.01
C TYR A 203 6.16 8.47 -21.78
N THR A 204 6.20 7.15 -21.81
CA THR A 204 6.87 6.33 -20.79
C THR A 204 8.32 6.03 -21.15
N ALA A 205 8.76 6.40 -22.36
CA ALA A 205 10.13 6.17 -22.84
C ALA A 205 11.23 6.66 -21.87
N PRO A 206 11.12 7.84 -21.23
CA PRO A 206 12.09 8.27 -20.23
C PRO A 206 12.15 7.35 -19.01
N PHE A 207 11.03 6.73 -18.63
CA PHE A 207 10.94 5.86 -17.44
C PHE A 207 11.52 4.46 -17.68
N TRP A 208 11.34 3.89 -18.88
CA TRP A 208 11.91 2.57 -19.15
C TRP A 208 13.43 2.63 -19.40
N MET A 209 13.98 3.77 -19.80
CA MET A 209 15.41 3.99 -19.92
C MET A 209 16.13 3.90 -18.56
N PHE A 210 15.42 4.12 -17.44
CA PHE A 210 15.91 3.90 -16.08
C PHE A 210 15.73 2.48 -15.56
N ARG A 211 15.20 1.58 -16.38
CA ARG A 211 14.95 0.16 -16.05
C ARG A 211 16.20 -0.63 -15.62
N PRO A 212 17.40 -0.41 -16.18
CA PRO A 212 18.62 -1.05 -15.68
C PRO A 212 18.88 -0.78 -14.20
N LEU A 213 18.32 0.30 -13.65
CA LEU A 213 18.45 0.70 -12.26
C LEU A 213 17.37 0.07 -11.35
N LYS A 214 16.53 -0.84 -11.86
CA LYS A 214 15.43 -1.51 -11.11
C LYS A 214 14.50 -0.50 -10.40
N ARG A 215 14.18 0.62 -11.03
CA ARG A 215 13.41 1.71 -10.43
C ARG A 215 11.92 1.70 -10.74
N ALA A 216 11.47 0.88 -11.67
CA ALA A 216 10.04 0.74 -11.99
C ALA A 216 9.47 -0.51 -11.32
N ILE A 217 8.26 -0.38 -10.78
CA ILE A 217 7.52 -1.46 -10.14
C ILE A 217 6.11 -1.57 -10.76
N GLU A 218 5.59 -2.76 -10.89
CA GLU A 218 4.22 -3.01 -11.34
C GLU A 218 3.23 -2.82 -10.19
N PRO A 219 2.01 -2.31 -10.46
CA PRO A 219 0.99 -2.12 -9.43
C PRO A 219 0.67 -3.40 -8.64
N THR A 220 0.61 -4.56 -9.30
CA THR A 220 0.37 -5.85 -8.65
C THR A 220 1.53 -6.26 -7.75
N ALA A 221 2.76 -5.97 -8.13
CA ALA A 221 3.94 -6.25 -7.31
C ALA A 221 3.95 -5.42 -6.00
N ILE A 222 3.33 -4.23 -5.99
CA ILE A 222 3.13 -3.47 -4.75
C ILE A 222 2.17 -4.23 -3.82
N GLY A 223 1.06 -4.74 -4.35
CA GLY A 223 0.10 -5.54 -3.57
C GLY A 223 0.73 -6.84 -3.04
N GLU A 224 1.51 -7.54 -3.86
CA GLU A 224 2.25 -8.74 -3.48
C GLU A 224 3.27 -8.45 -2.35
N ALA A 225 3.99 -7.33 -2.44
CA ALA A 225 4.89 -6.89 -1.39
C ALA A 225 4.15 -6.61 -0.07
N MET A 226 2.99 -5.94 -0.16
CA MET A 226 2.16 -5.65 1.01
C MET A 226 1.64 -6.94 1.67
N LEU A 227 1.18 -7.91 0.88
CA LEU A 227 0.75 -9.22 1.36
C LEU A 227 1.89 -9.97 2.06
N GLU A 228 3.08 -10.00 1.47
CA GLU A 228 4.25 -10.63 2.10
C GLU A 228 4.61 -9.96 3.43
N VAL A 229 4.61 -8.64 3.49
CA VAL A 229 4.87 -7.89 4.72
C VAL A 229 3.80 -8.14 5.79
N THR A 230 2.53 -8.23 5.38
CA THR A 230 1.43 -8.56 6.30
C THR A 230 1.64 -9.94 6.90
N ALA A 231 1.94 -10.93 6.06
CA ALA A 231 2.13 -12.31 6.43
C ALA A 231 3.34 -12.53 7.37
N ARG A 232 4.41 -11.75 7.20
CA ARG A 232 5.59 -11.78 8.08
C ARG A 232 5.33 -11.16 9.47
N GLY A 233 4.28 -10.41 9.62
CA GLY A 233 3.88 -9.85 10.93
C GLY A 233 4.99 -9.02 11.58
N SER A 234 5.36 -9.38 12.82
CA SER A 234 6.37 -8.67 13.63
C SER A 234 7.79 -8.79 13.09
N ASP A 235 8.09 -9.77 12.22
CA ASP A 235 9.42 -9.93 11.61
C ASP A 235 9.76 -8.76 10.67
N VAL A 236 8.73 -8.04 10.21
CA VAL A 236 8.88 -6.77 9.52
C VAL A 236 8.26 -5.68 10.38
N PRO A 237 9.07 -4.95 11.16
CA PRO A 237 8.56 -3.88 12.03
C PRO A 237 7.86 -2.79 11.21
N GLY A 238 7.01 -2.01 11.86
CA GLY A 238 6.45 -0.80 11.27
C GLY A 238 7.56 0.14 10.80
N GLY A 239 7.32 0.86 9.73
CA GLY A 239 8.32 1.76 9.18
C GLY A 239 8.15 2.04 7.68
N ILE A 240 9.22 2.52 7.07
CA ILE A 240 9.24 2.93 5.67
C ILE A 240 10.01 1.89 4.85
N LEU A 241 9.37 1.44 3.77
CA LEU A 241 9.95 0.52 2.80
C LEU A 241 10.15 1.26 1.47
N GLU A 242 11.39 1.29 1.00
CA GLU A 242 11.73 1.90 -0.28
C GLU A 242 11.48 0.94 -1.45
N ASN A 243 11.45 1.46 -2.67
CA ASN A 243 11.11 0.70 -3.88
C ASN A 243 11.87 -0.63 -4.04
N ARG A 244 13.15 -0.69 -3.66
CA ARG A 244 13.93 -1.94 -3.71
C ARG A 244 13.41 -2.99 -2.72
N ASP A 245 12.93 -2.55 -1.55
CA ASP A 245 12.38 -3.43 -0.53
C ASP A 245 11.05 -4.01 -1.01
N LEU A 246 10.22 -3.18 -1.68
CA LEU A 246 8.99 -3.63 -2.32
C LEU A 246 9.27 -4.74 -3.35
N LEU A 247 10.28 -4.56 -4.19
CA LEU A 247 10.66 -5.57 -5.19
C LEU A 247 11.13 -6.88 -4.52
N ARG A 248 11.87 -6.80 -3.42
CA ARG A 248 12.29 -7.97 -2.65
C ARG A 248 11.11 -8.70 -2.04
N PHE A 249 10.19 -7.98 -1.39
CA PHE A 249 9.00 -8.58 -0.78
C PHE A 249 8.05 -9.18 -1.83
N ALA A 250 7.87 -8.53 -2.98
CA ALA A 250 7.09 -9.09 -4.08
C ALA A 250 7.71 -10.41 -4.60
N ASN A 251 9.03 -10.46 -4.75
CA ASN A 251 9.72 -11.69 -5.11
C ASN A 251 9.59 -12.79 -4.04
N GLY A 252 9.64 -12.42 -2.76
CA GLY A 252 9.39 -13.34 -1.65
C GLY A 252 7.99 -13.93 -1.69
N TYR A 253 6.98 -13.08 -1.92
CA TYR A 253 5.59 -13.52 -2.11
C TYR A 253 5.45 -14.54 -3.24
N ARG A 254 6.00 -14.24 -4.41
CA ARG A 254 5.95 -15.11 -5.59
C ARG A 254 6.65 -16.44 -5.34
N ALA A 255 7.82 -16.42 -4.69
CA ALA A 255 8.57 -17.63 -4.35
C ALA A 255 7.81 -18.53 -3.36
N ARG A 256 7.07 -17.94 -2.42
CA ARG A 256 6.21 -18.65 -1.48
C ARG A 256 4.98 -19.24 -2.15
N SER A 257 4.30 -18.45 -2.97
CA SER A 257 3.06 -18.83 -3.66
C SER A 257 3.29 -19.92 -4.72
N TYR A 258 4.52 -20.03 -5.22
CA TYR A 258 4.89 -21.03 -6.23
C TYR A 258 5.42 -22.35 -5.63
N ARG A 259 5.53 -22.49 -4.30
CA ARG A 259 5.86 -23.79 -3.72
C ARG A 259 4.64 -24.70 -3.87
N PRO A 260 4.72 -25.78 -4.68
CA PRO A 260 3.69 -26.80 -4.66
C PRO A 260 3.62 -27.30 -3.21
N SER A 261 2.42 -27.40 -2.66
CA SER A 261 2.19 -28.15 -1.44
C SER A 261 2.89 -29.49 -1.61
N GLY A 262 3.89 -29.75 -0.76
CA GLY A 262 4.70 -30.98 -0.85
C GLY A 262 3.83 -32.23 -0.91
N PRO A 263 4.41 -33.37 -1.31
CA PRO A 263 3.65 -34.60 -1.43
C PRO A 263 2.96 -34.96 -0.11
N PRO A 264 1.79 -35.62 -0.20
CA PRO A 264 1.02 -36.06 0.95
C PRO A 264 1.81 -36.98 1.87
#